data_9fc7604a2b79ebbe286c0bf0ab3a820a
#
_entry.id   9fc7604a2b79ebbe286c0bf0ab3a820a
#
_cell.length_a   1.000
_cell.length_b   1.000
_cell.length_c   1.000
_cell.angle_alpha   90.00
_cell.angle_beta   90.00
_cell.angle_gamma   90.00
#
_symmetry.space_group_name_H-M   'P 1'
#
loop_
_entity.id
_entity.type
_entity.pdbx_description
1 polymer ?
#
loop_
_entity_poly.entity_id
_entity_poly.type
_entity_poly.pdbx_seq_one_letter_code
_entity_poly.pdbx_strand_id
1 'polypeptide(L)'
;MRYTFVLGNAPSQKRFIDIRMQPSIGCNFAIKDHKLTHLIVADRMAVHEVRKLPTRTETKYWCKASPLETPPGWHDLEFPGLDSGSAALALAAELYPNNEIIAIGFDGVLGLSDENAYEYAFRPNPKPEQIRARHRATVEQIYPDLPRTRFVSYQSDPVLETISYDQALKIAITQSRSLYQEPYQA
;
A
#
# COMPACT_ATOMS: atom_id res chain seq x y z
N MET A 1 -16.88 3.80 12.26
CA MET A 1 -16.39 3.53 10.91
C MET A 1 -14.93 3.15 11.03
N ARG A 2 -14.49 2.04 10.42
CA ARG A 2 -13.09 1.58 10.50
C ARG A 2 -12.43 1.76 9.15
N TYR A 3 -11.14 2.05 9.16
CA TYR A 3 -10.35 2.28 7.95
C TYR A 3 -9.16 1.31 7.89
N THR A 4 -8.80 0.90 6.69
CA THR A 4 -7.54 0.22 6.37
C THR A 4 -6.72 1.14 5.48
N PHE A 5 -5.47 1.37 5.84
CA PHE A 5 -4.57 2.24 5.08
C PHE A 5 -3.72 1.39 4.14
N VAL A 6 -3.71 1.72 2.86
CA VAL A 6 -2.86 1.08 1.87
C VAL A 6 -1.84 2.08 1.36
N LEU A 7 -0.54 1.75 1.52
CA LEU A 7 0.57 2.63 1.22
C LEU A 7 1.31 2.14 -0.03
N GLY A 8 1.15 2.89 -1.11
CA GLY A 8 1.92 2.73 -2.34
C GLY A 8 3.34 3.28 -2.23
N ASN A 9 4.05 3.31 -3.35
CA ASN A 9 5.46 3.74 -3.39
C ASN A 9 5.68 5.19 -3.81
N ALA A 10 4.64 5.97 -4.06
CA ALA A 10 4.81 7.35 -4.48
C ALA A 10 5.21 8.29 -3.32
N PRO A 11 5.89 9.40 -3.58
CA PRO A 11 6.42 10.31 -2.55
C PRO A 11 5.36 10.87 -1.60
N SER A 12 4.13 11.00 -2.05
CA SER A 12 3.03 11.54 -1.23
C SER A 12 2.79 10.77 0.07
N GLN A 13 3.10 9.47 0.11
CA GLN A 13 2.97 8.66 1.34
C GLN A 13 3.90 9.13 2.46
N LYS A 14 5.02 9.80 2.15
CA LYS A 14 5.95 10.32 3.16
C LYS A 14 5.35 11.38 4.09
N ARG A 15 4.25 12.00 3.70
CA ARG A 15 3.51 12.94 4.55
C ARG A 15 2.87 12.29 5.77
N PHE A 16 2.84 10.96 5.82
CA PHE A 16 2.20 10.18 6.88
C PHE A 16 3.18 9.39 7.75
N ILE A 17 4.49 9.64 7.64
CA ILE A 17 5.55 8.85 8.32
C ILE A 17 5.35 8.76 9.83
N ASP A 18 5.02 9.86 10.48
CA ASP A 18 4.89 9.94 11.94
C ASP A 18 3.52 9.50 12.45
N ILE A 19 2.66 8.99 11.57
CA ILE A 19 1.29 8.63 11.93
C ILE A 19 1.16 7.12 12.00
N ARG A 20 0.71 6.63 13.14
CA ARG A 20 0.38 5.21 13.31
C ARG A 20 -0.94 4.90 12.62
N MET A 21 -0.87 4.34 11.44
CA MET A 21 -2.02 3.87 10.67
C MET A 21 -2.18 2.36 10.87
N GLN A 22 -3.28 1.91 11.49
CA GLN A 22 -3.55 0.48 11.70
C GLN A 22 -5.05 0.18 11.55
N PRO A 23 -5.41 -0.92 10.84
CA PRO A 23 -4.50 -1.76 10.08
C PRO A 23 -3.90 -1.03 8.87
N SER A 24 -2.68 -1.40 8.50
CA SER A 24 -1.98 -0.81 7.35
C SER A 24 -1.28 -1.87 6.51
N ILE A 25 -1.35 -1.72 5.19
CA ILE A 25 -0.72 -2.60 4.21
C ILE A 25 0.18 -1.74 3.33
N GLY A 26 1.47 -1.98 3.36
CA GLY A 26 2.42 -1.27 2.50
C GLY A 26 2.93 -2.11 1.36
N CYS A 27 3.45 -1.46 0.32
CA CYS A 27 4.15 -2.13 -0.77
C CYS A 27 5.65 -1.86 -0.74
N ASN A 28 6.41 -2.88 -1.12
CA ASN A 28 7.86 -2.82 -1.34
C ASN A 28 8.60 -2.13 -0.16
N PHE A 29 9.12 -0.92 -0.38
CA PHE A 29 9.95 -0.23 0.60
C PHE A 29 9.20 0.69 1.57
N ALA A 30 7.88 0.71 1.56
CA ALA A 30 7.09 1.49 2.52
C ALA A 30 7.43 1.13 3.99
N ILE A 31 7.93 -0.09 4.22
CA ILE A 31 8.39 -0.56 5.53
C ILE A 31 9.59 0.23 6.08
N LYS A 32 10.34 0.96 5.24
CA LYS A 32 11.45 1.81 5.71
C LYS A 32 10.95 2.93 6.60
N ASP A 33 9.83 3.53 6.22
CA ASP A 33 9.31 4.74 6.82
C ASP A 33 8.06 4.50 7.69
N HIS A 34 7.33 3.39 7.49
CA HIS A 34 6.07 3.13 8.17
C HIS A 34 6.09 1.86 9.01
N LYS A 35 5.37 1.88 10.13
CA LYS A 35 5.03 0.67 10.90
C LYS A 35 3.81 0.03 10.27
N LEU A 36 3.99 -1.10 9.61
CA LEU A 36 2.97 -1.78 8.83
C LEU A 36 2.44 -3.02 9.55
N THR A 37 1.14 -3.31 9.36
CA THR A 37 0.54 -4.60 9.73
C THR A 37 0.92 -5.67 8.71
N HIS A 38 0.91 -5.31 7.43
CA HIS A 38 1.28 -6.18 6.31
C HIS A 38 2.21 -5.46 5.34
N LEU A 39 3.13 -6.21 4.74
CA LEU A 39 3.97 -5.74 3.65
C LEU A 39 3.83 -6.67 2.45
N ILE A 40 3.54 -6.12 1.28
CA ILE A 40 3.48 -6.84 0.01
C ILE A 40 4.68 -6.48 -0.86
N VAL A 41 5.33 -7.50 -1.40
CA VAL A 41 6.43 -7.35 -2.34
C VAL A 41 6.21 -8.31 -3.51
N ALA A 42 5.66 -7.81 -4.61
CA ALA A 42 5.34 -8.64 -5.78
C ALA A 42 6.51 -8.79 -6.76
N ASP A 43 7.50 -7.91 -6.71
CA ASP A 43 8.68 -7.94 -7.58
C ASP A 43 9.83 -8.72 -6.92
N ARG A 44 10.40 -9.70 -7.64
CA ARG A 44 11.49 -10.55 -7.17
C ARG A 44 12.72 -9.77 -6.73
N MET A 45 13.09 -8.72 -7.47
CA MET A 45 14.25 -7.89 -7.12
C MET A 45 13.97 -7.09 -5.85
N ALA A 46 12.73 -6.59 -5.67
CA ALA A 46 12.34 -5.91 -4.46
C ALA A 46 12.32 -6.87 -3.25
N VAL A 47 11.90 -8.13 -3.40
CA VAL A 47 12.01 -9.18 -2.36
C VAL A 47 13.45 -9.31 -1.88
N HIS A 48 14.40 -9.44 -2.82
CA HIS A 48 15.82 -9.57 -2.48
C HIS A 48 16.33 -8.38 -1.65
N GLU A 49 15.93 -7.16 -1.98
CA GLU A 49 16.37 -5.96 -1.25
C GLU A 49 15.64 -5.76 0.07
N VAL A 50 14.34 -6.04 0.12
CA VAL A 50 13.57 -5.94 1.37
C VAL A 50 14.09 -6.92 2.42
N ARG A 51 14.53 -8.10 2.02
CA ARG A 51 15.14 -9.09 2.93
C ARG A 51 16.42 -8.60 3.63
N LYS A 52 17.10 -7.60 3.08
CA LYS A 52 18.29 -6.99 3.71
C LYS A 52 17.92 -5.98 4.80
N LEU A 53 16.67 -5.56 4.85
CA LEU A 53 16.17 -4.65 5.89
C LEU A 53 15.94 -5.41 7.20
N PRO A 54 16.03 -4.74 8.36
CA PRO A 54 15.66 -5.34 9.63
C PRO A 54 14.22 -5.87 9.59
N THR A 55 14.04 -7.15 9.93
CA THR A 55 12.71 -7.75 10.02
C THR A 55 11.94 -7.15 11.19
N ARG A 56 10.70 -6.77 10.95
CA ARG A 56 9.78 -6.29 11.99
C ARG A 56 8.83 -7.42 12.37
N THR A 57 8.88 -7.86 13.60
CA THR A 57 8.11 -9.03 14.11
C THR A 57 6.60 -8.79 14.10
N GLU A 58 6.17 -7.52 14.18
CA GLU A 58 4.77 -7.11 14.12
C GLU A 58 4.19 -7.05 12.69
N THR A 59 5.04 -7.17 11.66
CA THR A 59 4.64 -7.08 10.25
C THR A 59 4.55 -8.47 9.61
N LYS A 60 3.43 -8.79 8.98
CA LYS A 60 3.29 -9.98 8.13
C LYS A 60 3.75 -9.65 6.72
N TYR A 61 4.65 -10.47 6.20
CA TYR A 61 5.26 -10.29 4.88
C TYR A 61 4.60 -11.21 3.86
N TRP A 62 4.33 -10.66 2.67
CA TRP A 62 3.69 -11.36 1.57
C TRP A 62 4.51 -11.15 0.30
N CYS A 63 4.73 -12.19 -0.48
CA CYS A 63 5.39 -12.05 -1.76
C CYS A 63 4.74 -12.95 -2.82
N LYS A 64 4.85 -12.51 -4.07
CA LYS A 64 4.49 -13.28 -5.23
C LYS A 64 5.74 -14.06 -5.66
N ALA A 65 6.02 -15.15 -4.99
CA ALA A 65 7.12 -16.02 -5.36
C ALA A 65 6.58 -17.39 -5.70
N SER A 66 7.36 -18.16 -6.48
CA SER A 66 7.14 -19.59 -6.55
C SER A 66 7.44 -20.20 -5.16
N PRO A 67 6.85 -21.35 -4.82
CA PRO A 67 7.11 -22.01 -3.54
C PRO A 67 8.59 -22.23 -3.20
N LEU A 68 9.45 -22.25 -4.22
CA LEU A 68 10.90 -22.39 -4.10
C LEU A 68 11.62 -21.07 -3.78
N GLU A 69 10.96 -19.94 -3.93
CA GLU A 69 11.54 -18.60 -3.81
C GLU A 69 10.95 -17.77 -2.64
N THR A 70 9.84 -18.23 -2.06
CA THR A 70 9.23 -17.54 -0.92
C THR A 70 10.17 -17.59 0.29
N PRO A 71 10.60 -16.45 0.83
CA PRO A 71 11.48 -16.45 2.00
C PRO A 71 10.82 -17.14 3.20
N PRO A 72 11.59 -17.83 4.06
CA PRO A 72 11.04 -18.42 5.27
C PRO A 72 10.29 -17.40 6.12
N GLY A 73 9.06 -17.74 6.54
CA GLY A 73 8.20 -16.87 7.36
C GLY A 73 7.41 -15.82 6.57
N TRP A 74 7.54 -15.79 5.23
CA TRP A 74 6.68 -14.98 4.38
C TRP A 74 5.51 -15.81 3.87
N HIS A 75 4.40 -15.14 3.56
CA HIS A 75 3.19 -15.75 3.00
C HIS A 75 3.19 -15.63 1.48
N ASP A 76 2.62 -16.62 0.80
CA ASP A 76 2.37 -16.53 -0.62
C ASP A 76 1.20 -15.61 -0.93
N LEU A 77 1.35 -14.80 -1.96
CA LEU A 77 0.34 -13.87 -2.44
C LEU A 77 -0.46 -14.52 -3.58
N GLU A 78 -1.73 -14.78 -3.35
CA GLU A 78 -2.62 -15.48 -4.29
C GLU A 78 -3.30 -14.54 -5.32
N PHE A 79 -2.69 -13.39 -5.64
CA PHE A 79 -3.21 -12.44 -6.62
C PHE A 79 -2.38 -12.45 -7.91
N PRO A 80 -2.60 -13.39 -8.82
CA PRO A 80 -1.84 -13.47 -10.06
C PRO A 80 -2.10 -12.23 -10.94
N GLY A 81 -1.04 -11.72 -11.55
CA GLY A 81 -1.14 -10.59 -12.50
C GLY A 81 -1.10 -9.19 -11.86
N LEU A 82 -1.35 -9.06 -10.56
CA LEU A 82 -1.33 -7.76 -9.89
C LEU A 82 0.11 -7.30 -9.58
N ASP A 83 0.35 -6.00 -9.67
CA ASP A 83 1.52 -5.35 -9.09
C ASP A 83 1.39 -5.22 -7.57
N SER A 84 2.46 -4.77 -6.89
CA SER A 84 2.46 -4.68 -5.42
C SER A 84 1.37 -3.74 -4.87
N GLY A 85 1.07 -2.64 -5.57
CA GLY A 85 0.04 -1.68 -5.15
C GLY A 85 -1.35 -2.26 -5.28
N SER A 86 -1.68 -2.81 -6.45
CA SER A 86 -2.98 -3.44 -6.71
C SER A 86 -3.20 -4.67 -5.81
N ALA A 87 -2.15 -5.47 -5.59
CA ALA A 87 -2.21 -6.59 -4.67
C ALA A 87 -2.44 -6.16 -3.21
N ALA A 88 -1.88 -5.00 -2.81
CA ALA A 88 -2.13 -4.45 -1.47
C ALA A 88 -3.59 -3.99 -1.29
N LEU A 89 -4.21 -3.43 -2.32
CA LEU A 89 -5.64 -3.11 -2.31
C LEU A 89 -6.49 -4.38 -2.22
N ALA A 90 -6.19 -5.40 -3.02
CA ALA A 90 -6.90 -6.67 -3.00
C ALA A 90 -6.77 -7.39 -1.64
N LEU A 91 -5.58 -7.44 -1.07
CA LEU A 91 -5.36 -8.01 0.26
C LEU A 91 -6.10 -7.21 1.35
N ALA A 92 -6.17 -5.89 1.23
CA ALA A 92 -6.93 -5.07 2.16
C ALA A 92 -8.43 -5.41 2.12
N ALA A 93 -8.98 -5.61 0.93
CA ALA A 93 -10.38 -6.01 0.75
C ALA A 93 -10.66 -7.39 1.34
N GLU A 94 -9.74 -8.34 1.15
CA GLU A 94 -9.88 -9.71 1.68
C GLU A 94 -9.79 -9.75 3.20
N LEU A 95 -8.77 -9.13 3.79
CA LEU A 95 -8.52 -9.22 5.24
C LEU A 95 -9.44 -8.30 6.05
N TYR A 96 -9.92 -7.21 5.45
CA TYR A 96 -10.70 -6.17 6.14
C TYR A 96 -11.95 -5.75 5.34
N PRO A 97 -12.85 -6.70 4.98
CA PRO A 97 -13.96 -6.43 4.05
C PRO A 97 -14.96 -5.39 4.54
N ASN A 98 -15.00 -5.13 5.85
CA ASN A 98 -15.91 -4.16 6.45
C ASN A 98 -15.28 -2.78 6.70
N ASN A 99 -14.03 -2.58 6.29
CA ASN A 99 -13.33 -1.31 6.44
C ASN A 99 -13.38 -0.52 5.13
N GLU A 100 -13.44 0.80 5.24
CA GLU A 100 -13.10 1.66 4.09
C GLU A 100 -11.58 1.66 3.88
N ILE A 101 -11.15 1.65 2.62
CA ILE A 101 -9.73 1.69 2.25
C ILE A 101 -9.32 3.13 1.96
N ILE A 102 -8.23 3.59 2.58
CA ILE A 102 -7.58 4.86 2.27
C ILE A 102 -6.24 4.55 1.59
N ALA A 103 -6.19 4.79 0.28
CA ALA A 103 -5.03 4.51 -0.55
C ALA A 103 -4.13 5.75 -0.66
N ILE A 104 -2.90 5.66 -0.14
CA ILE A 104 -1.91 6.74 -0.05
C ILE A 104 -0.69 6.37 -0.88
N GLY A 105 -0.11 7.30 -1.63
CA GLY A 105 1.08 7.02 -2.44
C GLY A 105 0.79 6.28 -3.74
N PHE A 106 -0.37 6.55 -4.34
CA PHE A 106 -0.78 6.04 -5.66
C PHE A 106 -0.69 7.12 -6.75
N ASP A 107 0.22 8.06 -6.61
CA ASP A 107 0.34 9.25 -7.47
C ASP A 107 0.50 8.87 -8.96
N GLY A 108 1.25 7.81 -9.27
CA GLY A 108 1.39 7.31 -10.63
C GLY A 108 0.09 6.75 -11.23
N VAL A 109 -0.75 6.10 -10.42
CA VAL A 109 -2.08 5.62 -10.82
C VAL A 109 -3.00 6.79 -11.15
N LEU A 110 -2.88 7.89 -10.40
CA LEU A 110 -3.67 9.11 -10.57
C LEU A 110 -3.08 10.07 -11.62
N GLY A 111 -1.96 9.72 -12.25
CA GLY A 111 -1.30 10.57 -13.23
C GLY A 111 -0.63 11.84 -12.65
N LEU A 112 -0.35 11.85 -11.34
CA LEU A 112 0.16 13.02 -10.63
C LEU A 112 1.69 13.10 -10.59
N SER A 113 2.37 11.95 -10.55
CA SER A 113 3.83 11.86 -10.50
C SER A 113 4.32 10.51 -11.00
N ASP A 114 5.52 10.50 -11.58
CA ASP A 114 6.26 9.29 -11.98
C ASP A 114 7.27 8.84 -10.93
N GLU A 115 7.44 9.64 -9.90
CA GLU A 115 8.46 9.41 -8.90
C GLU A 115 8.08 8.28 -7.96
N ASN A 116 9.07 7.48 -7.60
CA ASN A 116 9.00 6.58 -6.47
C ASN A 116 9.54 7.26 -5.21
N ALA A 117 8.95 7.00 -4.06
CA ALA A 117 9.42 7.50 -2.77
C ALA A 117 10.82 6.97 -2.42
N TYR A 118 11.21 5.88 -3.05
CA TYR A 118 12.45 5.16 -2.80
C TYR A 118 13.22 5.02 -4.10
N GLU A 119 14.49 5.42 -4.10
CA GLU A 119 15.39 5.16 -5.21
C GLU A 119 15.58 3.65 -5.36
N TYR A 120 15.18 3.14 -6.50
CA TYR A 120 15.51 1.79 -6.91
C TYR A 120 16.85 1.83 -7.63
N ALA A 121 17.86 1.21 -7.04
CA ALA A 121 19.15 1.00 -7.70
C ALA A 121 19.05 0.18 -9.01
N PHE A 122 17.83 -0.27 -9.38
CA PHE A 122 17.70 -1.40 -10.26
C PHE A 122 17.39 -1.12 -11.72
N ARG A 123 16.86 -0.06 -12.11
CA ARG A 123 16.68 0.27 -13.53
C ARG A 123 16.05 1.65 -13.68
N PRO A 124 16.65 2.54 -14.47
CA PRO A 124 15.87 3.57 -15.11
C PRO A 124 14.78 2.85 -15.92
N ASN A 125 13.53 3.12 -15.61
CA ASN A 125 12.43 2.55 -16.36
C ASN A 125 12.41 3.20 -17.74
N PRO A 126 12.66 2.44 -18.84
CA PRO A 126 12.73 3.03 -20.18
C PRO A 126 11.36 3.51 -20.71
N LYS A 127 10.26 3.16 -20.02
CA LYS A 127 8.89 3.49 -20.44
C LYS A 127 7.95 3.73 -19.24
N PRO A 128 8.17 4.78 -18.44
CA PRO A 128 7.38 5.05 -17.26
C PRO A 128 5.88 5.19 -17.54
N GLU A 129 5.52 5.82 -18.66
CA GLU A 129 4.12 6.00 -19.08
C GLU A 129 3.38 4.68 -19.30
N GLN A 130 4.03 3.70 -19.93
CA GLN A 130 3.40 2.39 -20.17
C GLN A 130 3.18 1.63 -18.87
N ILE A 131 4.09 1.76 -17.92
CA ILE A 131 3.95 1.12 -16.61
C ILE A 131 2.83 1.79 -15.83
N ARG A 132 2.74 3.12 -15.83
CA ARG A 132 1.62 3.84 -15.23
C ARG A 132 0.28 3.42 -15.81
N ALA A 133 0.18 3.43 -17.15
CA ALA A 133 -1.04 3.02 -17.82
C ALA A 133 -1.47 1.59 -17.42
N ARG A 134 -0.51 0.67 -17.31
CA ARG A 134 -0.77 -0.68 -16.85
C ARG A 134 -1.22 -0.72 -15.39
N HIS A 135 -0.54 -0.01 -14.49
CA HIS A 135 -0.94 0.06 -13.07
C HIS A 135 -2.32 0.68 -12.93
N ARG A 136 -2.59 1.76 -13.67
CA ARG A 136 -3.91 2.39 -13.71
C ARG A 136 -4.99 1.40 -14.16
N ALA A 137 -4.80 0.73 -15.29
CA ALA A 137 -5.74 -0.25 -15.81
C ALA A 137 -5.99 -1.40 -14.83
N THR A 138 -4.94 -1.87 -14.14
CA THR A 138 -5.06 -2.91 -13.12
C THR A 138 -5.89 -2.45 -11.92
N VAL A 139 -5.67 -1.22 -11.44
CA VAL A 139 -6.47 -0.66 -10.35
C VAL A 139 -7.93 -0.47 -10.78
N GLU A 140 -8.19 0.08 -11.96
CA GLU A 140 -9.56 0.25 -12.49
C GLU A 140 -10.29 -1.09 -12.65
N GLN A 141 -9.58 -2.14 -13.02
CA GLN A 141 -10.15 -3.49 -13.16
C GLN A 141 -10.64 -4.04 -11.82
N ILE A 142 -9.86 -3.87 -10.73
CA ILE A 142 -10.23 -4.41 -9.42
C ILE A 142 -11.11 -3.47 -8.61
N TYR A 143 -11.15 -2.18 -8.93
CA TYR A 143 -11.82 -1.14 -8.14
C TYR A 143 -13.29 -1.41 -7.84
N PRO A 144 -14.11 -1.93 -8.78
CA PRO A 144 -15.52 -2.24 -8.52
C PRO A 144 -15.75 -3.30 -7.43
N ASP A 145 -14.78 -4.19 -7.23
CA ASP A 145 -14.85 -5.29 -6.27
C ASP A 145 -14.27 -4.94 -4.90
N LEU A 146 -13.64 -3.75 -4.79
CA LEU A 146 -13.08 -3.29 -3.52
C LEU A 146 -14.18 -2.75 -2.60
N PRO A 147 -14.05 -2.84 -1.27
CA PRO A 147 -14.80 -2.00 -0.34
C PRO A 147 -14.63 -0.53 -0.72
N ARG A 148 -15.48 0.35 -0.19
CA ARG A 148 -15.32 1.77 -0.47
C ARG A 148 -13.86 2.18 -0.33
N THR A 149 -13.24 2.56 -1.46
CA THR A 149 -11.82 2.87 -1.55
C THR A 149 -11.65 4.29 -2.04
N ARG A 150 -10.88 5.09 -1.29
CA ARG A 150 -10.60 6.48 -1.59
C ARG A 150 -9.10 6.71 -1.71
N PHE A 151 -8.70 7.31 -2.82
CA PHE A 151 -7.31 7.64 -3.11
C PHE A 151 -6.98 9.04 -2.62
N VAL A 152 -5.86 9.17 -1.91
CA VAL A 152 -5.40 10.48 -1.42
C VAL A 152 -4.79 11.27 -2.57
N SER A 153 -5.37 12.42 -2.87
CA SER A 153 -5.00 13.26 -4.00
C SER A 153 -5.31 14.74 -3.72
N TYR A 154 -4.64 15.62 -4.44
CA TYR A 154 -4.98 17.05 -4.51
C TYR A 154 -5.83 17.37 -5.76
N GLN A 155 -6.14 16.37 -6.57
CA GLN A 155 -6.99 16.49 -7.76
C GLN A 155 -8.10 15.44 -7.70
N SER A 156 -9.25 15.76 -8.30
CA SER A 156 -10.32 14.78 -8.50
C SER A 156 -9.94 13.84 -9.66
N ASP A 157 -10.43 12.62 -9.58
CA ASP A 157 -10.29 11.62 -10.63
C ASP A 157 -11.68 11.23 -11.15
N PRO A 158 -11.87 11.04 -12.47
CA PRO A 158 -13.19 10.75 -13.04
C PRO A 158 -13.71 9.34 -12.73
N VAL A 159 -12.85 8.41 -12.34
CA VAL A 159 -13.18 7.00 -12.10
C VAL A 159 -12.98 6.62 -10.64
N LEU A 160 -11.88 7.05 -10.03
CA LEU A 160 -11.49 6.68 -8.67
C LEU A 160 -11.96 7.75 -7.69
N GLU A 161 -12.66 7.34 -6.62
CA GLU A 161 -13.02 8.28 -5.55
C GLU A 161 -11.75 8.83 -4.89
N THR A 162 -11.65 10.15 -4.78
CA THR A 162 -10.49 10.82 -4.19
C THR A 162 -10.86 11.60 -2.94
N ILE A 163 -9.90 11.74 -2.02
CA ILE A 163 -9.98 12.62 -0.86
C ILE A 163 -8.72 13.46 -0.73
N SER A 164 -8.84 14.64 -0.13
CA SER A 164 -7.68 15.49 0.11
C SER A 164 -6.73 14.91 1.16
N TYR A 165 -5.47 15.37 1.14
CA TYR A 165 -4.48 15.02 2.16
C TYR A 165 -4.95 15.39 3.57
N ASP A 166 -5.59 16.54 3.75
CA ASP A 166 -6.08 16.98 5.05
C ASP A 166 -7.20 16.08 5.58
N GLN A 167 -8.09 15.61 4.69
CA GLN A 167 -9.13 14.65 5.08
C GLN A 167 -8.51 13.32 5.48
N ALA A 168 -7.58 12.78 4.69
CA ALA A 168 -6.88 11.54 5.00
C ALA A 168 -6.08 11.64 6.30
N LEU A 169 -5.42 12.77 6.54
CA LEU A 169 -4.67 13.04 7.76
C LEU A 169 -5.59 13.05 8.99
N LYS A 170 -6.73 13.73 8.91
CA LYS A 170 -7.73 13.74 9.98
C LYS A 170 -8.24 12.32 10.30
N ILE A 171 -8.53 11.51 9.28
CA ILE A 171 -8.94 10.12 9.45
C ILE A 171 -7.84 9.33 10.19
N ALA A 172 -6.60 9.40 9.72
CA ALA A 172 -5.47 8.67 10.27
C ALA A 172 -5.21 9.05 11.75
N ILE A 173 -5.20 10.34 12.08
CA ILE A 173 -5.02 10.83 13.45
C ILE A 173 -6.16 10.37 14.34
N THR A 174 -7.42 10.48 13.88
CA THR A 174 -8.58 10.09 14.67
C THR A 174 -8.56 8.60 14.98
N GLN A 175 -8.26 7.76 13.99
CA GLN A 175 -8.16 6.31 14.20
C GLN A 175 -6.97 5.95 15.10
N SER A 176 -5.83 6.60 14.93
CA SER A 176 -4.68 6.42 15.82
C SER A 176 -5.01 6.68 17.28
N ARG A 177 -5.71 7.79 17.56
CA ARG A 177 -6.13 8.14 18.93
C ARG A 177 -7.08 7.10 19.55
N SER A 178 -8.02 6.56 18.75
CA SER A 178 -8.95 5.54 19.26
C SER A 178 -8.23 4.24 19.69
N LEU A 179 -7.13 3.89 19.02
CA LEU A 179 -6.32 2.73 19.38
C LEU A 179 -5.59 2.87 20.73
N TYR A 180 -5.35 4.09 21.19
CA TYR A 180 -4.74 4.34 22.50
C TYR A 180 -5.76 4.50 23.63
N GLN A 181 -7.06 4.65 23.30
CA GLN A 181 -8.12 4.85 24.28
C GLN A 181 -8.90 3.57 24.63
N GLU A 182 -8.69 2.47 23.90
CA GLU A 182 -9.25 1.19 24.34
C GLU A 182 -8.53 0.75 25.62
N PRO A 183 -9.21 0.71 26.79
CA PRO A 183 -8.59 0.23 28.02
C PRO A 183 -8.19 -1.23 27.80
N TYR A 184 -7.01 -1.58 28.25
CA TYR A 184 -6.61 -2.97 28.46
C TYR A 184 -7.71 -3.63 29.29
N GLN A 185 -8.63 -4.34 28.66
CA GLN A 185 -9.48 -5.27 29.37
C GLN A 185 -8.59 -6.44 29.78
N ALA A 186 -8.21 -6.40 31.05
CA ALA A 186 -7.46 -7.46 31.70
C ALA A 186 -8.31 -8.72 31.84
#